data_9c52841577ac1d9b3bc55e7b1a5df9b8
#
_entry.id   9c52841577ac1d9b3bc55e7b1a5df9b8
#
_cell.length_a   1.000
_cell.length_b   1.000
_cell.length_c   1.000
_cell.angle_alpha   90.00
_cell.angle_beta   90.00
_cell.angle_gamma   90.00
#
_symmetry.space_group_name_H-M   'P 1'
#
loop_
_entity.id
_entity.type
_entity.pdbx_description
1 polymer ?
#
loop_
_entity_poly.entity_id
_entity_poly.type
_entity_poly.pdbx_seq_one_letter_code
_entity_poly.pdbx_strand_id
1 'polypeptide(L)'
;TGSPAEVEEPTSAGVVIEVHAAGVAFPDALLTRGRYQYRPEPPFVLGAEIAGVVRSAPDNSQVRSGDRVVGLTMLTGGMAEVAVLSPERVFKLPDNMTFEAGAGVLFNDLTVYFALAVRGRLQAGETVLVHGAAGGIGTSTLRLAPALGASRTVAVVSTQEKAELATVAGATDVVLAEGFKDAVQELTNGRGVDIVVDPVGGDRFTDSLRSLAAGGRLLVIGFTGGEIPTVKVNRLLLNNIDVVGVGWGAWSLTHPDALAQQWSQLERLLRSGKLPPPEPVVYPLDQAAAAIASLENRTAKGKVVLRVRDLRPSRDASPACSGQFAASSLVAVGVGYVMPHNSQLAWRQARGVSVVFAIQFPCGDAIIGVHVDLMTVGELKMEISGVIPDESCAGCPGEIEERTLVVGWVVWVDGDHFCGRGFDGRQSQL
;
A
#
# COMPACT_ATOMS: atom_id res chain seq x y z
N THR A 1 14.46 -24.52 2.46
CA THR A 1 13.58 -25.60 2.00
C THR A 1 12.54 -25.86 3.09
N GLY A 2 11.46 -25.06 3.11
CA GLY A 2 10.38 -25.28 4.04
C GLY A 2 9.42 -26.34 3.50
N SER A 3 9.29 -27.47 4.18
CA SER A 3 8.16 -28.35 3.98
C SER A 3 6.89 -27.67 4.54
N PRO A 4 5.72 -27.86 3.92
CA PRO A 4 4.47 -27.39 4.51
C PRO A 4 4.32 -28.01 5.91
N ALA A 5 4.22 -27.18 6.93
CA ALA A 5 3.85 -27.65 8.25
C ALA A 5 2.33 -27.90 8.23
N GLU A 6 1.90 -29.11 8.61
CA GLU A 6 0.49 -29.36 8.89
C GLU A 6 0.10 -28.50 10.10
N VAL A 7 -0.90 -27.66 9.91
CA VAL A 7 -1.45 -26.84 10.98
C VAL A 7 -2.49 -27.70 11.69
N GLU A 8 -2.29 -28.00 12.98
CA GLU A 8 -3.31 -28.60 13.81
C GLU A 8 -4.60 -27.75 13.76
N GLU A 9 -5.76 -28.39 13.71
CA GLU A 9 -7.05 -27.71 13.76
C GLU A 9 -7.08 -26.75 14.96
N PRO A 10 -7.42 -25.48 14.76
CA PRO A 10 -7.26 -24.46 15.79
C PRO A 10 -8.18 -24.75 16.98
N THR A 11 -7.62 -24.64 18.16
CA THR A 11 -8.39 -24.62 19.41
C THR A 11 -9.38 -23.44 19.37
N SER A 12 -10.55 -23.58 19.96
CA SER A 12 -11.70 -22.68 19.94
C SER A 12 -11.48 -21.24 20.46
N ALA A 13 -10.25 -20.85 20.75
CA ALA A 13 -9.90 -19.57 21.40
C ALA A 13 -9.42 -18.47 20.44
N GLY A 14 -9.16 -18.75 19.18
CA GLY A 14 -8.59 -17.79 18.22
C GLY A 14 -9.44 -17.57 16.97
N VAL A 15 -9.17 -16.45 16.29
CA VAL A 15 -9.70 -16.17 14.96
C VAL A 15 -8.84 -16.91 13.95
N VAL A 16 -9.42 -17.82 13.20
CA VAL A 16 -8.77 -18.57 12.12
C VAL A 16 -8.93 -17.80 10.83
N ILE A 17 -7.81 -17.46 10.22
CA ILE A 17 -7.78 -16.61 9.02
C ILE A 17 -7.14 -17.40 7.88
N GLU A 18 -7.84 -17.45 6.76
CA GLU A 18 -7.30 -17.82 5.48
C GLU A 18 -6.47 -16.66 4.95
N VAL A 19 -5.16 -16.82 4.92
CA VAL A 19 -4.23 -15.75 4.57
C VAL A 19 -4.17 -15.58 3.05
N HIS A 20 -4.42 -14.37 2.57
CA HIS A 20 -4.27 -13.98 1.18
C HIS A 20 -2.95 -13.26 0.92
N ALA A 21 -2.51 -12.44 1.88
CA ALA A 21 -1.25 -11.73 1.80
C ALA A 21 -0.58 -11.62 3.17
N ALA A 22 0.74 -11.64 3.20
CA ALA A 22 1.57 -11.51 4.40
C ALA A 22 2.62 -10.42 4.22
N GLY A 23 2.73 -9.51 5.18
CA GLY A 23 3.73 -8.45 5.16
C GLY A 23 5.12 -8.97 5.50
N VAL A 24 6.13 -8.48 4.77
CA VAL A 24 7.55 -8.70 5.07
C VAL A 24 8.14 -7.45 5.70
N ALA A 25 8.86 -7.62 6.80
CA ALA A 25 9.45 -6.52 7.56
C ALA A 25 10.92 -6.80 7.90
N PHE A 26 11.67 -5.75 8.23
CA PHE A 26 13.10 -5.92 8.56
C PHE A 26 13.35 -6.86 9.76
N PRO A 27 12.49 -6.94 10.78
CA PRO A 27 12.59 -7.98 11.82
C PRO A 27 12.63 -9.41 11.28
N ASP A 28 11.93 -9.73 10.17
CA ASP A 28 11.99 -11.08 9.59
C ASP A 28 13.41 -11.44 9.17
N ALA A 29 14.13 -10.48 8.54
CA ALA A 29 15.53 -10.67 8.18
C ALA A 29 16.43 -10.83 9.42
N LEU A 30 16.18 -10.10 10.50
CA LEU A 30 16.92 -10.24 11.74
C LEU A 30 16.63 -11.55 12.47
N LEU A 31 15.37 -12.03 12.42
CA LEU A 31 14.96 -13.32 13.01
C LEU A 31 15.66 -14.50 12.31
N THR A 32 15.76 -14.48 10.97
CA THR A 32 16.49 -15.54 10.22
C THR A 32 17.96 -15.64 10.58
N ARG A 33 18.53 -14.55 11.14
CA ARG A 33 19.93 -14.47 11.57
C ARG A 33 20.12 -14.62 13.08
N GLY A 34 19.03 -14.81 13.85
CA GLY A 34 19.08 -14.81 15.31
C GLY A 34 19.56 -13.48 15.93
N ARG A 35 19.36 -12.36 15.20
CA ARG A 35 19.85 -11.01 15.60
C ARG A 35 18.77 -10.09 16.16
N TYR A 36 17.53 -10.56 16.19
CA TYR A 36 16.45 -9.80 16.81
C TYR A 36 16.41 -10.03 18.31
N GLN A 37 15.84 -9.09 19.08
CA GLN A 37 15.73 -9.22 20.54
C GLN A 37 14.81 -10.37 20.98
N TYR A 38 13.78 -10.67 20.21
CA TYR A 38 12.98 -11.89 20.36
C TYR A 38 13.59 -13.00 19.51
N ARG A 39 13.81 -14.18 20.10
CA ARG A 39 14.43 -15.33 19.42
C ARG A 39 13.56 -16.56 19.64
N PRO A 40 12.60 -16.82 18.73
CA PRO A 40 11.81 -18.03 18.81
C PRO A 40 12.70 -19.26 18.54
N GLU A 41 12.39 -20.38 19.19
CA GLU A 41 13.08 -21.65 18.91
C GLU A 41 12.57 -22.22 17.58
N PRO A 42 13.49 -22.68 16.70
CA PRO A 42 13.12 -23.38 15.47
C PRO A 42 12.47 -24.76 15.74
N PRO A 43 11.49 -25.19 14.93
CA PRO A 43 11.00 -24.51 13.72
C PRO A 43 9.97 -23.43 14.03
N PHE A 44 10.00 -22.32 13.30
CA PHE A 44 8.96 -21.28 13.37
C PHE A 44 8.68 -20.67 11.99
N VAL A 45 7.48 -20.15 11.79
CA VAL A 45 7.05 -19.44 10.59
C VAL A 45 7.24 -17.94 10.80
N LEU A 46 7.82 -17.24 9.83
CA LEU A 46 8.01 -15.78 9.86
C LEU A 46 6.70 -15.02 9.56
N GLY A 47 6.78 -13.70 9.61
CA GLY A 47 5.72 -12.77 9.22
C GLY A 47 5.00 -12.15 10.41
N ALA A 48 5.00 -10.82 10.44
CA ALA A 48 4.48 -10.02 11.55
C ALA A 48 3.02 -9.58 11.34
N GLU A 49 2.54 -9.55 10.11
CA GLU A 49 1.21 -9.04 9.74
C GLU A 49 0.65 -9.78 8.53
N ILE A 50 -0.66 -9.86 8.48
CA ILE A 50 -1.41 -10.56 7.43
C ILE A 50 -2.65 -9.78 7.00
N ALA A 51 -3.17 -10.13 5.82
CA ALA A 51 -4.53 -9.84 5.41
C ALA A 51 -5.17 -11.09 4.79
N GLY A 52 -6.46 -11.29 5.04
CA GLY A 52 -7.15 -12.48 4.58
C GLY A 52 -8.62 -12.48 4.91
N VAL A 53 -9.21 -13.67 4.88
CA VAL A 53 -10.63 -13.91 5.16
C VAL A 53 -10.76 -14.79 6.40
N VAL A 54 -11.66 -14.43 7.29
CA VAL A 54 -11.95 -15.20 8.50
C VAL A 54 -12.64 -16.51 8.13
N ARG A 55 -12.07 -17.65 8.51
CA ARG A 55 -12.72 -18.97 8.42
C ARG A 55 -13.67 -19.20 9.59
N SER A 56 -13.18 -18.95 10.80
CA SER A 56 -13.95 -19.06 12.04
C SER A 56 -13.46 -18.07 13.07
N ALA A 57 -14.33 -17.65 13.97
CA ALA A 57 -14.02 -16.74 15.06
C ALA A 57 -14.83 -17.12 16.30
N PRO A 58 -14.31 -16.88 17.52
CA PRO A 58 -15.05 -17.02 18.75
C PRO A 58 -16.27 -16.08 18.80
N ASP A 59 -17.33 -16.46 19.52
CA ASP A 59 -18.58 -15.69 19.62
C ASP A 59 -18.39 -14.26 20.13
N ASN A 60 -17.39 -14.03 20.98
CA ASN A 60 -17.04 -12.72 21.54
C ASN A 60 -16.13 -11.88 20.61
N SER A 61 -15.80 -12.35 19.43
CA SER A 61 -14.99 -11.61 18.45
C SER A 61 -15.80 -10.52 17.76
N GLN A 62 -15.11 -9.42 17.39
CA GLN A 62 -15.69 -8.35 16.57
C GLN A 62 -15.75 -8.72 15.08
N VAL A 63 -15.11 -9.82 14.68
CA VAL A 63 -15.08 -10.33 13.30
C VAL A 63 -15.79 -11.69 13.24
N ARG A 64 -16.30 -12.03 12.05
CA ARG A 64 -17.06 -13.26 11.79
C ARG A 64 -16.55 -13.95 10.54
N SER A 65 -16.90 -15.23 10.38
CA SER A 65 -16.61 -15.99 9.16
C SER A 65 -17.05 -15.21 7.91
N GLY A 66 -16.18 -15.14 6.92
CA GLY A 66 -16.35 -14.39 5.68
C GLY A 66 -15.88 -12.92 5.73
N ASP A 67 -15.61 -12.35 6.91
CA ASP A 67 -15.09 -11.00 7.01
C ASP A 67 -13.68 -10.91 6.41
N ARG A 68 -13.44 -9.86 5.63
CA ARG A 68 -12.09 -9.46 5.18
C ARG A 68 -11.38 -8.75 6.32
N VAL A 69 -10.19 -9.19 6.65
CA VAL A 69 -9.47 -8.73 7.85
C VAL A 69 -7.99 -8.46 7.59
N VAL A 70 -7.42 -7.66 8.49
CA VAL A 70 -5.98 -7.53 8.72
C VAL A 70 -5.67 -8.02 10.13
N GLY A 71 -4.51 -8.62 10.31
CA GLY A 71 -4.14 -9.20 11.59
C GLY A 71 -2.65 -9.04 11.91
N LEU A 72 -2.35 -8.93 13.20
CA LEU A 72 -0.99 -8.80 13.71
C LEU A 72 -0.57 -10.10 14.40
N THR A 73 0.42 -10.79 13.83
CA THR A 73 0.94 -12.07 14.34
C THR A 73 2.07 -11.91 15.36
N MET A 74 2.52 -10.67 15.58
CA MET A 74 3.61 -10.35 16.51
C MET A 74 4.95 -11.04 16.18
N LEU A 75 5.34 -11.04 14.90
CA LEU A 75 6.61 -11.47 14.33
C LEU A 75 6.66 -12.91 13.81
N THR A 76 5.76 -13.80 14.21
CA THR A 76 5.78 -15.20 13.75
C THR A 76 4.39 -15.66 13.36
N GLY A 77 4.31 -16.56 12.34
CA GLY A 77 3.07 -17.21 11.91
C GLY A 77 2.36 -16.57 10.73
N GLY A 78 2.83 -15.42 10.20
CA GLY A 78 2.12 -14.72 9.13
C GLY A 78 2.38 -15.24 7.72
N MET A 79 3.58 -15.77 7.44
CA MET A 79 3.95 -16.28 6.11
C MET A 79 3.46 -17.73 5.95
N ALA A 80 2.16 -17.93 6.08
CA ALA A 80 1.47 -19.22 6.03
C ALA A 80 0.13 -19.09 5.33
N GLU A 81 -0.43 -20.20 4.85
CA GLU A 81 -1.75 -20.21 4.21
C GLU A 81 -2.91 -20.01 5.20
N VAL A 82 -2.68 -20.33 6.47
CA VAL A 82 -3.63 -20.17 7.57
C VAL A 82 -2.91 -19.59 8.77
N ALA A 83 -3.53 -18.63 9.43
CA ALA A 83 -3.05 -18.07 10.68
C ALA A 83 -4.14 -18.10 11.74
N VAL A 84 -3.75 -18.28 13.01
CA VAL A 84 -4.65 -18.21 14.16
C VAL A 84 -4.20 -17.06 15.04
N LEU A 85 -5.09 -16.13 15.29
CA LEU A 85 -4.81 -14.91 16.03
C LEU A 85 -5.82 -14.70 17.15
N SER A 86 -5.36 -14.10 18.24
CA SER A 86 -6.27 -13.63 19.27
C SER A 86 -7.17 -12.49 18.75
N PRO A 87 -8.45 -12.44 19.17
CA PRO A 87 -9.43 -11.50 18.60
C PRO A 87 -9.03 -10.03 18.66
N GLU A 88 -8.30 -9.63 19.70
CA GLU A 88 -7.84 -8.25 19.89
C GLU A 88 -6.77 -7.79 18.89
N ARG A 89 -6.24 -8.71 18.07
CA ARG A 89 -5.22 -8.46 17.05
C ARG A 89 -5.75 -8.52 15.63
N VAL A 90 -7.07 -8.69 15.47
CA VAL A 90 -7.72 -8.82 14.17
C VAL A 90 -8.71 -7.67 13.97
N PHE A 91 -8.60 -7.00 12.84
CA PHE A 91 -9.42 -5.85 12.49
C PHE A 91 -10.03 -6.02 11.11
N LYS A 92 -11.21 -5.43 10.88
CA LYS A 92 -11.82 -5.42 9.55
C LYS A 92 -10.97 -4.62 8.58
N LEU A 93 -10.70 -5.21 7.43
CA LEU A 93 -10.03 -4.52 6.32
C LEU A 93 -11.05 -3.57 5.65
N PRO A 94 -10.72 -2.29 5.44
CA PRO A 94 -11.57 -1.39 4.66
C PRO A 94 -11.88 -1.95 3.26
N ASP A 95 -13.11 -1.78 2.79
CA ASP A 95 -13.59 -2.39 1.54
C ASP A 95 -12.83 -1.91 0.30
N ASN A 96 -12.32 -0.69 0.34
CA ASN A 96 -11.53 -0.07 -0.71
C ASN A 96 -10.05 -0.50 -0.74
N MET A 97 -9.63 -1.46 0.08
CA MET A 97 -8.26 -1.94 0.14
C MET A 97 -8.14 -3.37 -0.39
N THR A 98 -7.06 -3.66 -1.12
CA THR A 98 -6.67 -5.03 -1.48
C THR A 98 -6.06 -5.75 -0.27
N PHE A 99 -5.95 -7.08 -0.33
CA PHE A 99 -5.27 -7.84 0.73
C PHE A 99 -3.78 -7.50 0.80
N GLU A 100 -3.15 -7.25 -0.34
CA GLU A 100 -1.74 -6.85 -0.39
C GLU A 100 -1.52 -5.50 0.30
N ALA A 101 -2.37 -4.52 0.03
CA ALA A 101 -2.33 -3.25 0.74
C ALA A 101 -2.60 -3.44 2.24
N GLY A 102 -3.58 -4.28 2.59
CA GLY A 102 -3.92 -4.62 3.98
C GLY A 102 -2.75 -5.26 4.74
N ALA A 103 -2.03 -6.20 4.12
CA ALA A 103 -0.84 -6.82 4.69
C ALA A 103 0.37 -5.86 4.80
N GLY A 104 0.22 -4.62 4.34
CA GLY A 104 1.24 -3.58 4.42
C GLY A 104 0.99 -2.50 5.47
N VAL A 105 -0.17 -2.52 6.13
CA VAL A 105 -0.64 -1.39 6.96
C VAL A 105 -0.26 -1.53 8.43
N LEU A 106 -0.49 -2.70 9.05
CA LEU A 106 -0.46 -2.76 10.52
C LEU A 106 0.93 -2.51 11.07
N PHE A 107 1.93 -3.27 10.63
CA PHE A 107 3.24 -3.23 11.26
C PHE A 107 3.96 -1.89 11.08
N ASN A 108 3.96 -1.36 9.86
CA ASN A 108 4.66 -0.11 9.57
C ASN A 108 3.84 1.12 9.97
N ASP A 109 2.55 1.18 9.59
CA ASP A 109 1.74 2.38 9.84
C ASP A 109 1.45 2.57 11.33
N LEU A 110 1.24 1.49 12.11
CA LEU A 110 1.09 1.60 13.56
C LEU A 110 2.40 2.02 14.24
N THR A 111 3.55 1.53 13.77
CA THR A 111 4.86 1.99 14.24
C THR A 111 5.04 3.48 13.97
N VAL A 112 4.74 3.93 12.76
CA VAL A 112 4.88 5.35 12.37
C VAL A 112 3.86 6.23 13.07
N TYR A 113 2.60 5.76 13.23
CA TYR A 113 1.60 6.47 14.02
C TYR A 113 2.09 6.67 15.47
N PHE A 114 2.58 5.61 16.10
CA PHE A 114 3.15 5.69 17.43
C PHE A 114 4.37 6.63 17.49
N ALA A 115 5.23 6.56 16.47
CA ALA A 115 6.38 7.45 16.35
C ALA A 115 5.97 8.92 16.28
N LEU A 116 5.09 9.27 15.35
CA LEU A 116 4.71 10.66 15.07
C LEU A 116 3.72 11.22 16.09
N ALA A 117 2.60 10.52 16.32
CA ALA A 117 1.52 11.04 17.14
C ALA A 117 1.79 10.90 18.65
N VAL A 118 2.34 9.75 19.09
CA VAL A 118 2.49 9.45 20.52
C VAL A 118 3.88 9.91 21.02
N ARG A 119 4.96 9.42 20.42
CA ARG A 119 6.32 9.71 20.88
C ARG A 119 6.81 11.07 20.41
N GLY A 120 6.61 11.35 19.13
CA GLY A 120 7.02 12.59 18.48
C GLY A 120 6.11 13.77 18.77
N ARG A 121 4.87 13.54 19.19
CA ARG A 121 3.89 14.61 19.49
C ARG A 121 3.78 15.62 18.35
N LEU A 122 3.68 15.10 17.11
CA LEU A 122 3.59 15.91 15.90
C LEU A 122 2.46 16.94 16.02
N GLN A 123 2.80 18.18 15.77
CA GLN A 123 1.87 19.30 15.73
C GLN A 123 1.56 19.70 14.28
N ALA A 124 0.36 20.24 14.06
CA ALA A 124 0.00 20.74 12.75
C ALA A 124 0.97 21.85 12.31
N GLY A 125 1.41 21.78 11.06
CA GLY A 125 2.34 22.76 10.50
C GLY A 125 3.82 22.40 10.64
N GLU A 126 4.19 21.37 11.39
CA GLU A 126 5.58 20.93 11.54
C GLU A 126 6.15 20.26 10.28
N THR A 127 7.46 20.28 10.18
CA THR A 127 8.24 19.64 9.10
C THR A 127 8.82 18.32 9.59
N VAL A 128 8.61 17.23 8.84
CA VAL A 128 9.09 15.89 9.14
C VAL A 128 10.13 15.45 8.11
N LEU A 129 11.32 15.09 8.56
CA LEU A 129 12.34 14.43 7.76
C LEU A 129 12.33 12.93 8.06
N VAL A 130 12.50 12.09 7.04
CA VAL A 130 12.63 10.64 7.24
C VAL A 130 13.84 10.06 6.50
N HIS A 131 14.66 9.32 7.23
CA HIS A 131 15.74 8.50 6.67
C HIS A 131 15.22 7.20 6.09
N GLY A 132 15.91 6.67 5.06
CA GLY A 132 15.47 5.44 4.39
C GLY A 132 14.08 5.59 3.78
N ALA A 133 13.79 6.76 3.23
CA ALA A 133 12.47 7.21 2.82
C ALA A 133 11.77 6.30 1.78
N ALA A 134 12.54 5.57 0.98
CA ALA A 134 12.01 4.59 0.02
C ALA A 134 11.78 3.18 0.62
N GLY A 135 11.99 2.97 1.92
CA GLY A 135 11.70 1.72 2.61
C GLY A 135 10.31 1.70 3.27
N GLY A 136 9.95 0.60 3.94
CA GLY A 136 8.63 0.44 4.55
C GLY A 136 8.26 1.52 5.57
N ILE A 137 9.12 1.81 6.55
CA ILE A 137 8.92 2.92 7.52
C ILE A 137 8.95 4.27 6.81
N GLY A 138 9.85 4.44 5.83
CA GLY A 138 9.97 5.68 5.07
C GLY A 138 8.69 6.04 4.32
N THR A 139 8.20 5.15 3.48
CA THR A 139 6.97 5.36 2.70
C THR A 139 5.73 5.49 3.59
N SER A 140 5.67 4.75 4.71
CA SER A 140 4.65 4.93 5.72
C SER A 140 4.69 6.34 6.35
N THR A 141 5.89 6.84 6.68
CA THR A 141 6.07 8.20 7.22
C THR A 141 5.61 9.27 6.23
N LEU A 142 5.99 9.13 4.95
CA LEU A 142 5.62 10.09 3.90
C LEU A 142 4.11 10.15 3.67
N ARG A 143 3.39 9.04 3.83
CA ARG A 143 1.92 8.98 3.75
C ARG A 143 1.25 9.50 5.01
N LEU A 144 1.74 9.12 6.18
CA LEU A 144 1.10 9.40 7.47
C LEU A 144 1.37 10.83 7.97
N ALA A 145 2.55 11.37 7.81
CA ALA A 145 2.89 12.68 8.35
C ALA A 145 1.94 13.79 7.85
N PRO A 146 1.66 13.92 6.54
CA PRO A 146 0.67 14.88 6.06
C PRO A 146 -0.74 14.59 6.57
N ALA A 147 -1.15 13.30 6.64
CA ALA A 147 -2.46 12.91 7.15
C ALA A 147 -2.65 13.28 8.64
N LEU A 148 -1.55 13.39 9.39
CA LEU A 148 -1.51 13.82 10.79
C LEU A 148 -1.26 15.32 10.97
N GLY A 149 -1.13 16.10 9.87
CA GLY A 149 -1.04 17.56 9.91
C GLY A 149 0.35 18.15 9.68
N ALA A 150 1.37 17.34 9.32
CA ALA A 150 2.64 17.90 8.89
C ALA A 150 2.46 18.77 7.64
N SER A 151 3.10 19.94 7.62
CA SER A 151 3.04 20.85 6.48
C SER A 151 4.04 20.51 5.38
N ARG A 152 5.10 19.77 5.74
CA ARG A 152 6.21 19.43 4.84
C ARG A 152 6.83 18.09 5.23
N THR A 153 7.18 17.29 4.22
CA THR A 153 7.92 16.03 4.39
C THR A 153 9.19 16.05 3.56
N VAL A 154 10.33 15.79 4.21
CA VAL A 154 11.64 15.72 3.56
C VAL A 154 12.12 14.28 3.55
N ALA A 155 12.24 13.70 2.37
CA ALA A 155 12.69 12.33 2.16
C ALA A 155 14.21 12.27 1.99
N VAL A 156 14.90 11.47 2.81
CA VAL A 156 16.34 11.19 2.62
C VAL A 156 16.50 9.82 1.98
N VAL A 157 17.06 9.80 0.77
CA VAL A 157 17.23 8.58 -0.04
C VAL A 157 18.69 8.37 -0.43
N SER A 158 19.08 7.11 -0.74
CA SER A 158 20.46 6.79 -1.10
C SER A 158 20.79 6.93 -2.58
N THR A 159 19.77 6.95 -3.45
CA THR A 159 19.94 7.00 -4.91
C THR A 159 18.84 7.83 -5.56
N GLN A 160 19.11 8.34 -6.77
CA GLN A 160 18.11 9.07 -7.56
C GLN A 160 16.88 8.21 -7.92
N GLU A 161 17.07 6.93 -8.20
CA GLU A 161 15.95 5.99 -8.45
C GLU A 161 14.99 5.93 -7.25
N LYS A 162 15.52 5.95 -6.04
CA LYS A 162 14.70 5.97 -4.81
C LYS A 162 14.02 7.31 -4.55
N ALA A 163 14.48 8.38 -5.18
CA ALA A 163 13.85 9.70 -5.08
C ALA A 163 12.45 9.69 -5.72
N GLU A 164 12.30 9.05 -6.87
CA GLU A 164 11.02 8.92 -7.55
C GLU A 164 10.00 8.18 -6.67
N LEU A 165 10.42 7.08 -6.03
CA LEU A 165 9.57 6.33 -5.10
C LEU A 165 9.12 7.16 -3.90
N ALA A 166 10.04 7.95 -3.34
CA ALA A 166 9.72 8.82 -2.22
C ALA A 166 8.73 9.94 -2.63
N THR A 167 8.89 10.49 -3.83
CA THR A 167 7.95 11.49 -4.38
C THR A 167 6.56 10.90 -4.56
N VAL A 168 6.45 9.71 -5.16
CA VAL A 168 5.16 8.99 -5.32
C VAL A 168 4.53 8.68 -3.95
N ALA A 169 5.35 8.36 -2.95
CA ALA A 169 4.88 8.11 -1.59
C ALA A 169 4.43 9.37 -0.83
N GLY A 170 4.57 10.57 -1.40
CA GLY A 170 4.07 11.83 -0.82
C GLY A 170 5.17 12.73 -0.23
N ALA A 171 6.44 12.57 -0.61
CA ALA A 171 7.48 13.51 -0.20
C ALA A 171 7.27 14.88 -0.82
N THR A 172 7.33 15.94 0.00
CA THR A 172 7.34 17.33 -0.49
C THR A 172 8.69 17.66 -1.11
N ASP A 173 9.75 17.20 -0.47
CA ASP A 173 11.13 17.39 -0.93
C ASP A 173 11.91 16.09 -0.82
N VAL A 174 12.89 15.91 -1.70
CA VAL A 174 13.77 14.74 -1.68
C VAL A 174 15.21 15.20 -1.70
N VAL A 175 16.02 14.67 -0.79
CA VAL A 175 17.46 14.93 -0.72
C VAL A 175 18.24 13.62 -0.71
N LEU A 176 19.45 13.64 -1.27
CA LEU A 176 20.35 12.51 -1.19
C LEU A 176 20.94 12.38 0.21
N ALA A 177 21.23 11.15 0.61
CA ALA A 177 21.80 10.86 1.93
C ALA A 177 23.20 11.46 2.12
N GLU A 178 23.97 11.55 1.06
CA GLU A 178 25.22 12.29 1.06
C GLU A 178 24.91 13.79 1.02
N GLY A 179 25.44 14.54 1.99
CA GLY A 179 25.21 15.99 2.08
C GLY A 179 23.80 16.41 2.52
N PHE A 180 22.96 15.48 2.96
CA PHE A 180 21.56 15.77 3.31
C PHE A 180 21.41 16.91 4.32
N LYS A 181 22.35 17.04 5.28
CA LYS A 181 22.32 18.09 6.30
C LYS A 181 22.35 19.48 5.67
N ASP A 182 23.25 19.71 4.71
CA ASP A 182 23.42 21.02 4.08
C ASP A 182 22.23 21.31 3.16
N ALA A 183 21.73 20.30 2.42
CA ALA A 183 20.52 20.41 1.66
C ALA A 183 19.29 20.75 2.53
N VAL A 184 19.15 20.13 3.70
CA VAL A 184 18.05 20.44 4.64
C VAL A 184 18.19 21.85 5.19
N GLN A 185 19.39 22.30 5.51
CA GLN A 185 19.62 23.68 5.94
C GLN A 185 19.21 24.69 4.86
N GLU A 186 19.54 24.42 3.61
CA GLU A 186 19.12 25.24 2.47
C GLU A 186 17.60 25.25 2.32
N LEU A 187 16.96 24.07 2.28
CA LEU A 187 15.49 23.90 2.14
C LEU A 187 14.70 24.61 3.25
N THR A 188 15.30 24.75 4.43
CA THR A 188 14.64 25.34 5.61
C THR A 188 15.13 26.75 5.94
N ASN A 189 15.92 27.38 5.08
CA ASN A 189 16.57 28.67 5.31
C ASN A 189 17.33 28.73 6.64
N GLY A 190 18.04 27.66 6.97
CA GLY A 190 18.82 27.54 8.20
C GLY A 190 18.03 27.18 9.47
N ARG A 191 16.71 27.08 9.41
CA ARG A 191 15.87 26.76 10.59
C ARG A 191 16.04 25.31 11.04
N GLY A 192 16.13 24.37 10.11
CA GLY A 192 16.04 22.95 10.34
C GLY A 192 14.61 22.41 10.39
N VAL A 193 14.46 21.09 10.58
CA VAL A 193 13.18 20.36 10.63
C VAL A 193 12.73 20.11 12.08
N ASP A 194 11.43 19.97 12.30
CA ASP A 194 10.88 19.77 13.64
C ASP A 194 11.02 18.32 14.13
N ILE A 195 10.90 17.36 13.21
CA ILE A 195 11.02 15.93 13.51
C ILE A 195 11.96 15.26 12.51
N VAL A 196 12.83 14.40 13.01
CA VAL A 196 13.56 13.41 12.21
C VAL A 196 13.08 12.02 12.59
N VAL A 197 12.62 11.23 11.61
CA VAL A 197 12.26 9.82 11.75
C VAL A 197 13.45 8.98 11.30
N ASP A 198 14.06 8.24 12.21
CA ASP A 198 15.30 7.51 11.91
C ASP A 198 15.18 5.99 12.16
N PRO A 199 14.88 5.20 11.11
CA PRO A 199 14.99 3.74 11.15
C PRO A 199 16.39 3.23 10.78
N VAL A 200 17.34 4.11 10.44
CA VAL A 200 18.64 3.75 9.85
C VAL A 200 19.76 3.75 10.88
N GLY A 201 19.87 4.81 11.67
CA GLY A 201 20.97 5.00 12.62
C GLY A 201 22.33 5.22 11.93
N GLY A 202 23.40 4.77 12.59
CA GLY A 202 24.74 4.80 12.04
C GLY A 202 25.38 6.20 12.00
N ASP A 203 26.24 6.42 11.03
CA ASP A 203 27.07 7.62 10.86
C ASP A 203 26.28 8.92 10.65
N ARG A 204 25.07 8.82 10.11
CA ARG A 204 24.19 9.97 9.82
C ARG A 204 23.56 10.60 11.05
N PHE A 205 23.60 9.92 12.18
CA PHE A 205 22.90 10.33 13.39
C PHE A 205 23.30 11.72 13.87
N THR A 206 24.59 12.05 13.85
CA THR A 206 25.10 13.38 14.25
C THR A 206 24.57 14.49 13.34
N ASP A 207 24.54 14.26 12.03
CA ASP A 207 24.03 15.25 11.06
C ASP A 207 22.51 15.35 11.08
N SER A 208 21.81 14.26 11.46
CA SER A 208 20.38 14.30 11.76
C SER A 208 20.08 15.23 12.95
N LEU A 209 20.86 15.18 14.02
CA LEU A 209 20.73 16.13 15.14
C LEU A 209 21.01 17.58 14.74
N ARG A 210 21.93 17.80 13.81
CA ARG A 210 22.26 19.13 13.29
C ARG A 210 21.22 19.67 12.30
N SER A 211 20.38 18.79 11.77
CA SER A 211 19.27 19.14 10.87
C SER A 211 17.99 19.53 11.60
N LEU A 212 17.95 19.35 12.93
CA LEU A 212 16.80 19.72 13.76
C LEU A 212 16.75 21.22 14.03
N ALA A 213 15.54 21.75 14.03
CA ALA A 213 15.23 23.06 14.57
C ALA A 213 15.37 23.05 16.09
N ALA A 214 15.48 24.22 16.71
CA ALA A 214 15.42 24.35 18.18
C ALA A 214 14.07 23.80 18.70
N GLY A 215 14.12 22.94 19.73
CA GLY A 215 12.94 22.22 20.23
C GLY A 215 12.53 21.00 19.40
N GLY A 216 13.28 20.69 18.33
CA GLY A 216 13.02 19.53 17.48
C GLY A 216 13.39 18.20 18.14
N ARG A 217 12.92 17.09 17.58
CA ARG A 217 13.15 15.74 18.12
C ARG A 217 13.49 14.72 17.05
N LEU A 218 14.46 13.86 17.39
CA LEU A 218 14.85 12.73 16.57
C LEU A 218 14.22 11.45 17.14
N LEU A 219 13.45 10.76 16.33
CA LEU A 219 12.71 9.55 16.68
C LEU A 219 13.51 8.32 16.24
N VAL A 220 14.10 7.60 17.20
CA VAL A 220 14.90 6.40 16.94
C VAL A 220 13.96 5.20 16.82
N ILE A 221 13.81 4.66 15.61
CA ILE A 221 12.96 3.50 15.32
C ILE A 221 13.79 2.22 15.21
N GLY A 222 14.98 2.29 14.65
CA GLY A 222 15.82 1.13 14.42
C GLY A 222 17.20 1.47 13.90
N PHE A 223 17.95 0.42 13.55
CA PHE A 223 19.35 0.51 13.13
C PHE A 223 19.61 -0.33 11.89
N THR A 224 18.80 -0.10 10.83
CA THR A 224 18.98 -0.84 9.56
C THR A 224 20.32 -0.55 8.89
N GLY A 225 21.01 0.52 9.30
CA GLY A 225 22.40 0.82 8.96
C GLY A 225 23.42 -0.15 9.57
N GLY A 226 23.03 -0.86 10.63
CA GLY A 226 23.83 -1.88 11.32
C GLY A 226 24.56 -1.37 12.56
N GLU A 227 24.86 -0.08 12.65
CA GLU A 227 25.56 0.52 13.78
C GLU A 227 24.59 1.29 14.69
N ILE A 228 24.71 1.03 16.00
CA ILE A 228 24.00 1.80 17.03
C ILE A 228 24.77 3.09 17.30
N PRO A 229 24.19 4.26 17.02
CA PRO A 229 24.90 5.53 17.14
C PRO A 229 25.11 5.93 18.61
N THR A 230 26.18 6.70 18.86
CA THR A 230 26.43 7.37 20.13
C THR A 230 26.15 8.86 20.00
N VAL A 231 25.64 9.47 21.08
CA VAL A 231 25.39 10.91 21.13
C VAL A 231 26.20 11.59 22.24
N LYS A 232 26.83 12.70 21.89
CA LYS A 232 27.37 13.63 22.88
C LYS A 232 26.23 14.49 23.42
N VAL A 233 25.79 14.25 24.65
CA VAL A 233 24.60 14.85 25.25
C VAL A 233 24.61 16.38 25.30
N ASN A 234 25.81 17.01 25.30
CA ASN A 234 25.91 18.47 25.20
C ASN A 234 25.25 19.05 23.92
N ARG A 235 25.14 18.26 22.87
CA ARG A 235 24.41 18.67 21.62
C ARG A 235 22.91 18.85 21.87
N LEU A 236 22.35 18.02 22.75
CA LEU A 236 20.93 18.10 23.11
C LEU A 236 20.70 19.38 23.93
N LEU A 237 21.57 19.65 24.93
CA LEU A 237 21.50 20.83 25.77
C LEU A 237 21.60 22.14 24.96
N LEU A 238 22.61 22.23 24.07
CA LEU A 238 22.92 23.48 23.38
C LEU A 238 21.85 23.87 22.32
N ASN A 239 21.10 22.90 21.77
CA ASN A 239 20.10 23.15 20.77
C ASN A 239 18.67 22.91 21.28
N ASN A 240 18.49 22.55 22.56
CA ASN A 240 17.21 22.21 23.17
C ASN A 240 16.45 21.16 22.33
N ILE A 241 17.11 20.07 21.94
CA ILE A 241 16.55 19.02 21.09
C ILE A 241 16.42 17.71 21.85
N ASP A 242 15.48 16.87 21.44
CA ASP A 242 15.21 15.57 22.03
C ASP A 242 15.74 14.42 21.16
N VAL A 243 16.17 13.34 21.79
CA VAL A 243 16.32 12.01 21.20
C VAL A 243 15.31 11.09 21.84
N VAL A 244 14.38 10.57 21.07
CA VAL A 244 13.20 9.85 21.55
C VAL A 244 13.20 8.42 21.03
N GLY A 245 13.19 7.44 21.93
CA GLY A 245 13.07 6.03 21.58
C GLY A 245 11.65 5.67 21.13
N VAL A 246 11.54 4.86 20.06
CA VAL A 246 10.30 4.38 19.48
C VAL A 246 10.31 2.85 19.45
N GLY A 247 10.00 2.23 20.57
CA GLY A 247 9.91 0.78 20.72
C GLY A 247 8.45 0.29 20.68
N TRP A 248 7.75 0.51 19.56
CA TRP A 248 6.32 0.21 19.45
C TRP A 248 5.97 -1.24 19.77
N GLY A 249 6.74 -2.22 19.26
CA GLY A 249 6.48 -3.64 19.52
C GLY A 249 6.54 -3.99 21.01
N ALA A 250 7.57 -3.54 21.73
CA ALA A 250 7.70 -3.76 23.17
C ALA A 250 6.62 -3.02 23.96
N TRP A 251 6.30 -1.80 23.54
CA TRP A 251 5.26 -0.98 24.19
C TRP A 251 3.86 -1.58 24.01
N SER A 252 3.52 -2.08 22.83
CA SER A 252 2.21 -2.68 22.54
C SER A 252 1.92 -3.94 23.37
N LEU A 253 2.95 -4.70 23.75
CA LEU A 253 2.80 -5.89 24.61
C LEU A 253 2.32 -5.53 26.03
N THR A 254 2.64 -4.34 26.49
CA THR A 254 2.27 -3.87 27.86
C THR A 254 1.03 -2.96 27.85
N HIS A 255 0.49 -2.66 26.65
CA HIS A 255 -0.67 -1.77 26.47
C HIS A 255 -1.68 -2.42 25.50
N PRO A 256 -2.41 -3.47 25.92
CA PRO A 256 -3.26 -4.26 25.04
C PRO A 256 -4.34 -3.45 24.33
N ASP A 257 -4.94 -2.45 25.00
CA ASP A 257 -5.98 -1.60 24.41
C ASP A 257 -5.44 -0.60 23.38
N ALA A 258 -4.16 -0.33 23.41
CA ALA A 258 -3.55 0.69 22.55
C ALA A 258 -3.55 0.29 21.07
N LEU A 259 -3.46 -1.00 20.77
CA LEU A 259 -3.52 -1.50 19.40
C LEU A 259 -4.85 -1.16 18.74
N ALA A 260 -5.97 -1.44 19.40
CA ALA A 260 -7.30 -1.12 18.90
C ALA A 260 -7.51 0.40 18.77
N GLN A 261 -7.02 1.19 19.74
CA GLN A 261 -7.11 2.64 19.69
C GLN A 261 -6.33 3.22 18.52
N GLN A 262 -5.10 2.77 18.29
CA GLN A 262 -4.27 3.22 17.17
C GLN A 262 -4.87 2.79 15.83
N TRP A 263 -5.34 1.55 15.71
CA TRP A 263 -6.03 1.09 14.51
C TRP A 263 -7.26 1.94 14.19
N SER A 264 -8.09 2.24 15.18
CA SER A 264 -9.28 3.09 14.99
C SER A 264 -8.92 4.49 14.42
N GLN A 265 -7.76 5.06 14.77
CA GLN A 265 -7.29 6.30 14.18
C GLN A 265 -6.86 6.12 12.73
N LEU A 266 -6.07 5.08 12.44
CA LEU A 266 -5.61 4.77 11.08
C LEU A 266 -6.78 4.43 10.16
N GLU A 267 -7.71 3.60 10.63
CA GLU A 267 -8.89 3.20 9.87
C GLU A 267 -9.74 4.42 9.45
N ARG A 268 -9.94 5.38 10.35
CA ARG A 268 -10.64 6.63 10.02
C ARG A 268 -9.92 7.43 8.94
N LEU A 269 -8.60 7.52 8.99
CA LEU A 269 -7.81 8.21 7.97
C LEU A 269 -7.86 7.48 6.62
N LEU A 270 -7.78 6.15 6.62
CA LEU A 270 -7.89 5.30 5.42
C LEU A 270 -9.29 5.43 4.78
N ARG A 271 -10.36 5.30 5.58
CA ARG A 271 -11.75 5.40 5.10
C ARG A 271 -12.10 6.79 4.59
N SER A 272 -11.52 7.84 5.18
CA SER A 272 -11.74 9.22 4.73
C SER A 272 -10.90 9.61 3.51
N GLY A 273 -9.99 8.73 3.05
CA GLY A 273 -9.07 9.03 1.96
C GLY A 273 -7.93 10.00 2.31
N LYS A 274 -7.84 10.46 3.57
CA LYS A 274 -6.73 11.31 4.02
C LYS A 274 -5.40 10.56 4.08
N LEU A 275 -5.45 9.27 4.38
CA LEU A 275 -4.32 8.37 4.32
C LEU A 275 -4.50 7.45 3.11
N PRO A 276 -3.73 7.60 2.02
CA PRO A 276 -3.78 6.66 0.92
C PRO A 276 -3.27 5.29 1.38
N PRO A 277 -3.85 4.17 0.91
CA PRO A 277 -3.33 2.84 1.21
C PRO A 277 -1.89 2.68 0.70
N PRO A 278 -1.08 1.78 1.30
CA PRO A 278 0.24 1.48 0.76
C PRO A 278 0.15 0.76 -0.59
N GLU A 279 1.14 1.00 -1.45
CA GLU A 279 1.36 0.27 -2.69
C GLU A 279 2.58 -0.65 -2.51
N PRO A 280 2.40 -1.89 -2.04
CA PRO A 280 3.51 -2.77 -1.75
C PRO A 280 4.10 -3.41 -3.01
N VAL A 281 5.40 -3.77 -2.94
CA VAL A 281 5.99 -4.70 -3.88
C VAL A 281 5.58 -6.12 -3.48
N VAL A 282 4.95 -6.84 -4.41
CA VAL A 282 4.37 -8.15 -4.15
C VAL A 282 5.27 -9.25 -4.71
N TYR A 283 5.61 -10.21 -3.86
CA TYR A 283 6.28 -11.47 -4.24
C TYR A 283 5.32 -12.63 -4.02
N PRO A 284 5.37 -13.70 -4.81
CA PRO A 284 4.68 -14.95 -4.47
C PRO A 284 5.31 -15.59 -3.21
N LEU A 285 4.53 -16.40 -2.48
CA LEU A 285 4.96 -16.99 -1.21
C LEU A 285 6.23 -17.85 -1.33
N ASP A 286 6.39 -18.58 -2.43
CA ASP A 286 7.58 -19.41 -2.71
C ASP A 286 8.85 -18.57 -2.92
N GLN A 287 8.72 -17.26 -3.14
CA GLN A 287 9.84 -16.31 -3.23
C GLN A 287 10.08 -15.54 -1.91
N ALA A 288 9.58 -16.02 -0.79
CA ALA A 288 9.75 -15.35 0.52
C ALA A 288 11.24 -15.10 0.84
N ALA A 289 12.15 -16.01 0.49
CA ALA A 289 13.57 -15.82 0.68
C ALA A 289 14.13 -14.62 -0.13
N ALA A 290 13.68 -14.44 -1.37
CA ALA A 290 14.08 -13.30 -2.20
C ALA A 290 13.49 -11.99 -1.66
N ALA A 291 12.25 -12.02 -1.20
CA ALA A 291 11.58 -10.88 -0.55
C ALA A 291 12.34 -10.41 0.69
N ILE A 292 12.74 -11.31 1.58
CA ILE A 292 13.55 -11.01 2.77
C ILE A 292 14.93 -10.48 2.38
N ALA A 293 15.61 -11.14 1.42
CA ALA A 293 16.92 -10.71 0.92
C ALA A 293 16.88 -9.27 0.35
N SER A 294 15.79 -8.87 -0.27
CA SER A 294 15.63 -7.50 -0.80
C SER A 294 15.73 -6.43 0.29
N LEU A 295 15.25 -6.74 1.51
CA LEU A 295 15.38 -5.85 2.67
C LEU A 295 16.83 -5.82 3.19
N GLU A 296 17.49 -6.98 3.33
CA GLU A 296 18.88 -7.08 3.78
C GLU A 296 19.83 -6.32 2.83
N ASN A 297 19.65 -6.52 1.52
CA ASN A 297 20.47 -5.91 0.47
C ASN A 297 20.07 -4.45 0.16
N ARG A 298 19.05 -3.90 0.85
CA ARG A 298 18.55 -2.53 0.66
C ARG A 298 18.07 -2.25 -0.77
N THR A 299 17.63 -3.28 -1.49
CA THR A 299 17.05 -3.18 -2.84
C THR A 299 15.53 -3.08 -2.81
N ALA A 300 14.89 -3.33 -1.65
CA ALA A 300 13.46 -3.19 -1.48
C ALA A 300 12.97 -1.78 -1.81
N LYS A 301 11.85 -1.69 -2.51
CA LYS A 301 11.19 -0.47 -2.94
C LYS A 301 9.83 -0.36 -2.23
N GLY A 302 9.77 0.41 -1.15
CA GLY A 302 8.57 0.53 -0.32
C GLY A 302 8.33 -0.66 0.61
N LYS A 303 7.05 -0.90 0.90
CA LYS A 303 6.61 -2.08 1.65
C LYS A 303 6.69 -3.32 0.78
N VAL A 304 7.17 -4.41 1.35
CA VAL A 304 7.22 -5.74 0.70
C VAL A 304 6.14 -6.62 1.30
N VAL A 305 5.44 -7.37 0.44
CA VAL A 305 4.34 -8.26 0.81
C VAL A 305 4.46 -9.57 0.02
N LEU A 306 4.12 -10.67 0.64
CA LEU A 306 3.96 -11.97 -0.01
C LEU A 306 2.49 -12.17 -0.38
N ARG A 307 2.21 -12.53 -1.63
CA ARG A 307 0.92 -13.08 -2.03
C ARG A 307 0.91 -14.57 -1.70
N VAL A 308 0.00 -14.93 -0.80
CA VAL A 308 -0.15 -16.33 -0.34
C VAL A 308 -1.14 -17.07 -1.22
N ARG A 309 -2.21 -16.38 -1.63
CA ARG A 309 -3.25 -16.93 -2.52
C ARG A 309 -3.62 -15.95 -3.61
N ASP A 310 -3.84 -16.46 -4.79
CA ASP A 310 -4.53 -15.72 -5.83
C ASP A 310 -6.02 -15.62 -5.48
N LEU A 311 -6.63 -14.50 -5.81
CA LEU A 311 -8.08 -14.33 -5.76
C LEU A 311 -8.69 -15.30 -6.79
N ARG A 312 -8.92 -16.55 -6.42
CA ARG A 312 -9.77 -17.43 -7.23
C ARG A 312 -11.19 -16.94 -7.04
N PRO A 313 -11.96 -16.71 -8.11
CA PRO A 313 -13.40 -16.54 -7.96
C PRO A 313 -13.94 -17.75 -7.21
N SER A 314 -14.75 -17.52 -6.17
CA SER A 314 -15.32 -18.58 -5.34
C SER A 314 -16.01 -19.63 -6.22
N ARG A 315 -15.53 -20.87 -6.21
CA ARG A 315 -16.15 -21.99 -6.94
C ARG A 315 -17.53 -22.38 -6.36
N ASP A 316 -17.94 -21.77 -5.26
CA ASP A 316 -19.20 -22.11 -4.57
C ASP A 316 -20.38 -21.20 -4.90
N ALA A 317 -20.21 -20.22 -5.78
CA ALA A 317 -21.34 -19.53 -6.39
C ALA A 317 -21.77 -20.31 -7.63
N SER A 318 -22.54 -21.38 -7.43
CA SER A 318 -23.39 -21.91 -8.51
C SER A 318 -24.30 -20.77 -8.97
N PRO A 319 -24.18 -20.26 -10.19
CA PRO A 319 -25.09 -19.24 -10.65
C PRO A 319 -26.44 -19.90 -10.91
N ALA A 320 -27.41 -19.66 -10.00
CA ALA A 320 -28.78 -19.73 -10.41
C ALA A 320 -28.99 -18.69 -11.52
N CYS A 321 -29.06 -19.12 -12.77
CA CYS A 321 -29.45 -18.28 -13.89
C CYS A 321 -30.88 -17.78 -13.70
N SER A 322 -31.08 -16.71 -12.95
CA SER A 322 -32.29 -15.91 -12.99
C SER A 322 -31.97 -14.65 -13.78
N GLY A 323 -32.50 -14.60 -15.00
CA GLY A 323 -32.27 -13.50 -15.95
C GLY A 323 -32.77 -12.16 -15.40
N GLN A 324 -31.89 -11.36 -14.93
CA GLN A 324 -31.98 -9.91 -14.90
C GLN A 324 -30.54 -9.35 -14.93
N PHE A 325 -30.14 -8.88 -16.11
CA PHE A 325 -28.86 -8.19 -16.27
C PHE A 325 -28.97 -6.80 -15.65
N ALA A 326 -28.38 -6.63 -14.46
CA ALA A 326 -28.05 -5.30 -13.96
C ALA A 326 -26.70 -4.88 -14.58
N ALA A 327 -26.73 -3.87 -15.44
CA ALA A 327 -25.54 -3.24 -15.98
C ALA A 327 -24.83 -2.47 -14.86
N SER A 328 -23.85 -3.08 -14.22
CA SER A 328 -22.98 -2.35 -13.28
C SER A 328 -21.58 -2.99 -13.28
N SER A 329 -20.67 -2.18 -13.74
CA SER A 329 -19.21 -2.25 -13.70
C SER A 329 -18.53 -2.55 -15.02
N LEU A 330 -18.49 -1.56 -15.90
CA LEU A 330 -17.48 -1.43 -16.94
C LEU A 330 -16.19 -0.92 -16.25
N VAL A 331 -15.22 -1.79 -16.04
CA VAL A 331 -13.87 -1.37 -15.71
C VAL A 331 -13.12 -1.14 -17.02
N ALA A 332 -12.96 0.12 -17.40
CA ALA A 332 -12.15 0.49 -18.55
C ALA A 332 -10.66 0.44 -18.12
N VAL A 333 -9.93 -0.55 -18.59
CA VAL A 333 -8.46 -0.54 -18.50
C VAL A 333 -7.97 0.28 -19.69
N GLY A 334 -7.62 1.55 -19.45
CA GLY A 334 -7.05 2.44 -20.47
C GLY A 334 -5.62 2.04 -20.78
N VAL A 335 -5.33 1.64 -22.02
CA VAL A 335 -3.98 1.59 -22.56
C VAL A 335 -3.65 2.99 -23.07
N GLY A 336 -2.91 3.76 -22.27
CA GLY A 336 -2.42 5.08 -22.68
C GLY A 336 -1.31 4.95 -23.72
N TYR A 337 -1.51 5.51 -24.91
CA TYR A 337 -0.45 5.75 -25.87
C TYR A 337 0.16 7.12 -25.58
N VAL A 338 1.41 7.16 -25.15
CA VAL A 338 2.19 8.40 -24.98
C VAL A 338 2.82 8.75 -26.32
N MET A 339 2.36 9.83 -26.93
CA MET A 339 3.02 10.42 -28.09
C MET A 339 4.08 11.45 -27.66
N PRO A 340 5.23 11.55 -28.35
CA PRO A 340 6.27 12.52 -27.98
C PRO A 340 5.84 13.96 -28.28
N HIS A 341 6.24 14.86 -27.39
CA HIS A 341 6.14 16.30 -27.52
C HIS A 341 6.72 16.79 -28.88
N ASN A 342 5.91 17.25 -29.76
CA ASN A 342 6.08 18.15 -30.88
C ASN A 342 5.33 17.76 -32.16
N SER A 343 3.98 17.76 -32.14
CA SER A 343 3.27 17.80 -33.41
C SER A 343 1.78 18.14 -33.25
N GLN A 344 1.48 19.41 -33.07
CA GLN A 344 0.11 19.92 -33.26
C GLN A 344 -0.42 19.75 -34.71
N LEU A 345 0.41 19.30 -35.65
CA LEU A 345 -0.01 19.04 -37.02
C LEU A 345 -0.53 17.62 -37.31
N ALA A 346 -0.23 16.63 -36.44
CA ALA A 346 -0.60 15.22 -36.68
C ALA A 346 -2.08 14.92 -36.41
N TRP A 347 -2.75 15.72 -35.60
CA TRP A 347 -4.17 15.50 -35.24
C TRP A 347 -5.19 15.75 -36.36
N ARG A 348 -4.77 16.43 -37.44
CA ARG A 348 -5.69 16.71 -38.55
C ARG A 348 -5.79 15.61 -39.60
N GLN A 349 -5.01 14.52 -39.49
CA GLN A 349 -4.97 13.43 -40.49
C GLN A 349 -5.24 12.02 -39.96
N ALA A 350 -5.45 11.81 -38.67
CA ALA A 350 -5.77 10.50 -38.12
C ALA A 350 -7.28 10.21 -38.29
N ARG A 351 -7.63 9.44 -39.33
CA ARG A 351 -8.94 8.80 -39.48
C ARG A 351 -8.82 7.37 -38.99
N GLY A 352 -9.64 7.02 -38.00
CA GLY A 352 -9.81 5.64 -37.51
C GLY A 352 -8.69 5.15 -36.57
N VAL A 353 -8.92 5.24 -35.27
CA VAL A 353 -8.08 4.57 -34.25
C VAL A 353 -8.85 3.35 -33.77
N SER A 354 -8.35 2.16 -34.05
CA SER A 354 -8.92 0.92 -33.50
C SER A 354 -8.34 0.68 -32.12
N VAL A 355 -9.19 0.68 -31.10
CA VAL A 355 -8.83 0.35 -29.73
C VAL A 355 -9.48 -0.98 -29.37
N VAL A 356 -8.70 -1.96 -29.00
CA VAL A 356 -9.19 -3.28 -28.57
C VAL A 356 -9.35 -3.25 -27.05
N PHE A 357 -10.56 -3.45 -26.56
CA PHE A 357 -10.82 -3.63 -25.14
C PHE A 357 -11.03 -5.12 -24.86
N ALA A 358 -10.33 -5.65 -23.85
CA ALA A 358 -10.66 -6.94 -23.27
C ALA A 358 -11.72 -6.72 -22.18
N ILE A 359 -12.88 -7.31 -22.35
CA ILE A 359 -13.95 -7.26 -21.33
C ILE A 359 -14.03 -8.65 -20.71
N GLN A 360 -13.82 -8.70 -19.39
CA GLN A 360 -13.92 -9.93 -18.62
C GLN A 360 -15.37 -10.19 -18.22
N PHE A 361 -15.91 -11.31 -18.64
CA PHE A 361 -17.24 -11.76 -18.25
C PHE A 361 -17.15 -12.81 -17.13
N PRO A 362 -18.19 -12.97 -16.30
CA PRO A 362 -18.20 -13.96 -15.22
C PRO A 362 -18.05 -15.42 -15.66
N CYS A 363 -18.24 -15.70 -16.95
CA CYS A 363 -18.18 -17.05 -17.53
C CYS A 363 -16.99 -17.28 -18.48
N GLY A 364 -16.02 -16.37 -18.56
CA GLY A 364 -14.84 -16.51 -19.40
C GLY A 364 -14.38 -15.20 -20.01
N ASP A 365 -13.15 -15.18 -20.53
CA ASP A 365 -12.59 -14.02 -21.22
C ASP A 365 -13.13 -13.95 -22.65
N ALA A 366 -13.82 -12.88 -22.99
CA ALA A 366 -14.21 -12.59 -24.35
C ALA A 366 -13.48 -11.33 -24.84
N ILE A 367 -12.89 -11.39 -26.02
CA ILE A 367 -12.27 -10.24 -26.68
C ILE A 367 -13.34 -9.58 -27.55
N ILE A 368 -13.73 -8.36 -27.20
CA ILE A 368 -14.63 -7.55 -28.00
C ILE A 368 -13.81 -6.49 -28.74
N GLY A 369 -13.85 -6.53 -30.05
CA GLY A 369 -13.32 -5.45 -30.88
C GLY A 369 -14.25 -4.24 -30.82
N VAL A 370 -13.75 -3.12 -30.32
CA VAL A 370 -14.48 -1.85 -30.33
C VAL A 370 -13.84 -0.94 -31.37
N HIS A 371 -14.57 -0.58 -32.36
CA HIS A 371 -14.14 0.41 -33.35
C HIS A 371 -14.59 1.80 -32.91
N VAL A 372 -13.61 2.70 -32.83
CA VAL A 372 -13.86 4.07 -32.36
C VAL A 372 -13.59 5.02 -33.53
N ASP A 373 -14.64 5.64 -34.03
CA ASP A 373 -14.52 6.69 -35.05
C ASP A 373 -14.59 8.07 -34.39
N LEU A 374 -13.53 8.84 -34.58
CA LEU A 374 -13.49 10.27 -34.20
C LEU A 374 -14.22 11.08 -35.31
N MET A 375 -15.46 11.48 -35.03
CA MET A 375 -16.27 12.22 -36.01
C MET A 375 -16.00 13.73 -36.02
N THR A 376 -15.81 14.36 -34.85
CA THR A 376 -15.46 15.80 -34.72
C THR A 376 -14.99 16.08 -33.30
N VAL A 377 -14.37 17.23 -33.07
CA VAL A 377 -13.95 17.66 -31.73
C VAL A 377 -15.19 17.76 -30.83
N GLY A 378 -15.37 16.76 -29.93
CA GLY A 378 -16.45 16.71 -28.94
C GLY A 378 -17.43 15.54 -29.03
N GLU A 379 -17.42 14.73 -30.09
CA GLU A 379 -18.31 13.55 -30.21
C GLU A 379 -17.51 12.29 -30.56
N LEU A 380 -17.70 11.24 -29.74
CA LEU A 380 -17.11 9.92 -29.92
C LEU A 380 -18.24 8.93 -30.22
N LYS A 381 -18.21 8.28 -31.37
CA LYS A 381 -19.14 7.20 -31.69
C LYS A 381 -18.40 5.87 -31.52
N MET A 382 -18.93 5.00 -30.70
CA MET A 382 -18.42 3.63 -30.53
C MET A 382 -19.38 2.64 -31.22
N GLU A 383 -18.82 1.85 -32.11
CA GLU A 383 -19.53 0.67 -32.67
C GLU A 383 -18.90 -0.59 -32.11
N ILE A 384 -19.72 -1.46 -31.53
CA ILE A 384 -19.29 -2.74 -30.99
C ILE A 384 -19.61 -3.79 -32.04
N SER A 385 -18.59 -4.41 -32.62
CA SER A 385 -18.75 -5.49 -33.59
C SER A 385 -18.01 -6.74 -33.17
N GLY A 386 -18.76 -7.85 -33.07
CA GLY A 386 -18.23 -9.22 -32.95
C GLY A 386 -17.90 -9.69 -31.56
N VAL A 387 -18.66 -10.65 -31.08
CA VAL A 387 -18.30 -11.50 -29.92
C VAL A 387 -17.88 -12.86 -30.48
N ILE A 388 -16.69 -13.33 -30.16
CA ILE A 388 -16.28 -14.70 -30.44
C ILE A 388 -16.47 -15.48 -29.14
N PRO A 389 -17.49 -16.36 -29.05
CA PRO A 389 -17.68 -17.21 -27.87
C PRO A 389 -16.64 -18.35 -27.90
N ASP A 390 -16.09 -18.67 -26.72
CA ASP A 390 -15.38 -19.92 -26.51
C ASP A 390 -16.40 -21.08 -26.53
N GLU A 391 -16.16 -22.09 -27.37
CA GLU A 391 -17.06 -23.26 -27.57
C GLU A 391 -17.20 -24.13 -26.30
N SER A 392 -16.61 -23.77 -25.17
CA SER A 392 -16.61 -24.57 -23.94
C SER A 392 -17.77 -24.29 -22.98
N CYS A 393 -18.64 -23.32 -23.27
CA CYS A 393 -19.75 -22.94 -22.40
C CYS A 393 -21.10 -23.49 -22.89
N ALA A 394 -21.48 -24.70 -22.47
CA ALA A 394 -22.80 -25.27 -22.74
C ALA A 394 -23.87 -24.54 -21.88
N GLY A 395 -24.54 -23.54 -22.46
CA GLY A 395 -25.64 -22.84 -21.78
C GLY A 395 -25.78 -21.34 -22.09
N CYS A 396 -24.91 -20.75 -22.89
CA CYS A 396 -25.10 -19.37 -23.36
C CYS A 396 -26.05 -19.34 -24.57
N PRO A 397 -27.11 -18.50 -24.59
CA PRO A 397 -27.96 -18.33 -25.76
C PRO A 397 -27.14 -17.66 -26.87
N GLY A 398 -27.15 -18.30 -28.04
CA GLY A 398 -26.53 -17.78 -29.25
C GLY A 398 -27.20 -16.48 -29.73
N GLU A 399 -26.41 -15.69 -30.44
CA GLU A 399 -26.73 -14.44 -31.12
C GLU A 399 -26.99 -13.23 -30.24
N ILE A 400 -25.97 -12.35 -30.18
CA ILE A 400 -26.16 -10.97 -29.72
C ILE A 400 -26.48 -10.14 -30.94
N GLU A 401 -27.73 -9.62 -31.00
CA GLU A 401 -28.11 -8.58 -31.98
C GLU A 401 -27.16 -7.38 -31.86
N GLU A 402 -26.69 -6.89 -32.97
CA GLU A 402 -25.96 -5.63 -33.07
C GLU A 402 -26.78 -4.51 -32.43
N ARG A 403 -26.30 -3.96 -31.31
CA ARG A 403 -26.90 -2.77 -30.72
C ARG A 403 -25.88 -1.65 -30.73
N THR A 404 -26.21 -0.58 -31.38
CA THR A 404 -25.46 0.67 -31.34
C THR A 404 -25.70 1.32 -29.99
N LEU A 405 -24.64 1.36 -29.14
CA LEU A 405 -24.69 2.10 -27.89
C LEU A 405 -24.05 3.47 -28.14
N VAL A 406 -24.80 4.53 -28.10
CA VAL A 406 -24.29 5.90 -28.15
C VAL A 406 -23.96 6.31 -26.71
N VAL A 407 -22.67 6.33 -26.36
CA VAL A 407 -22.22 6.85 -25.08
C VAL A 407 -21.59 8.22 -25.33
N GLY A 408 -22.28 9.26 -24.92
CA GLY A 408 -21.73 10.62 -24.99
C GLY A 408 -20.63 10.82 -23.96
N TRP A 409 -19.41 11.12 -24.42
CA TRP A 409 -18.33 11.60 -23.58
C TRP A 409 -18.00 13.03 -23.98
N VAL A 410 -18.03 13.95 -23.05
CA VAL A 410 -17.47 15.29 -23.25
C VAL A 410 -16.03 15.26 -22.75
N VAL A 411 -15.08 15.31 -23.66
CA VAL A 411 -13.66 15.45 -23.31
C VAL A 411 -13.30 16.92 -23.42
N TRP A 412 -13.01 17.53 -22.28
CA TRP A 412 -12.41 18.87 -22.25
C TRP A 412 -10.90 18.72 -22.20
N VAL A 413 -10.22 19.40 -23.11
CA VAL A 413 -8.76 19.54 -23.10
C VAL A 413 -8.45 20.98 -22.70
N ASP A 414 -7.98 21.16 -21.49
CA ASP A 414 -7.44 22.46 -21.05
C ASP A 414 -5.99 22.24 -20.60
N GLY A 415 -5.08 22.78 -21.38
CA GLY A 415 -3.65 22.72 -21.10
C GLY A 415 -3.08 21.30 -21.04
N ASP A 416 -2.60 20.84 -19.94
CA ASP A 416 -1.89 19.57 -19.75
C ASP A 416 -2.69 18.49 -19.00
N HIS A 417 -4.00 18.63 -18.83
CA HIS A 417 -4.83 17.68 -18.08
C HIS A 417 -6.06 17.17 -18.83
N PHE A 418 -6.24 15.83 -18.80
CA PHE A 418 -7.47 15.17 -19.27
C PHE A 418 -8.41 14.96 -18.10
N CYS A 419 -9.64 15.47 -18.20
CA CYS A 419 -10.71 15.19 -17.25
C CYS A 419 -11.97 14.74 -17.98
N GLY A 420 -12.39 13.48 -17.79
CA GLY A 420 -13.62 12.92 -18.39
C GLY A 420 -14.71 12.74 -17.33
N ARG A 421 -15.91 13.26 -17.57
CA ARG A 421 -17.12 12.90 -16.80
C ARG A 421 -18.05 12.08 -17.68
N GLY A 422 -18.40 10.85 -17.23
CA GLY A 422 -19.43 10.02 -17.84
C GLY A 422 -20.82 10.51 -17.45
N PHE A 423 -21.73 10.58 -18.42
CA PHE A 423 -23.16 10.80 -18.20
C PHE A 423 -23.91 9.49 -18.33
N ASP A 424 -24.70 9.15 -17.32
CA ASP A 424 -25.65 8.04 -17.33
C ASP A 424 -26.89 8.50 -18.15
N GLY A 425 -27.02 7.98 -19.35
CA GLY A 425 -28.12 8.29 -20.26
C GLY A 425 -29.24 7.27 -20.17
N ARG A 426 -30.15 7.39 -19.19
CA ARG A 426 -31.52 6.88 -19.37
C ARG A 426 -32.26 7.85 -20.22
N GLN A 427 -32.83 7.32 -21.30
CA GLN A 427 -34.03 7.72 -21.91
C GLN A 427 -33.95 8.09 -23.32
N SER A 428 -34.89 7.97 -24.02
CA SER A 428 -36.32 7.67 -24.10
C SER A 428 -36.71 7.64 -25.56
N GLN A 429 -37.76 6.89 -25.81
CA GLN A 429 -38.51 6.88 -27.07
C GLN A 429 -38.75 8.27 -27.67
N LEU A 430 -38.38 8.42 -28.89
CA LEU A 430 -39.25 8.90 -29.98
C LEU A 430 -38.70 8.42 -31.28
#